data_3c353cd4cab30aa30c87c8f2909e6131
#
_entry.id   3c353cd4cab30aa30c87c8f2909e6131
#
_cell.length_a   1.000
_cell.length_b   1.000
_cell.length_c   1.000
_cell.angle_alpha   90.00
_cell.angle_beta   90.00
_cell.angle_gamma   90.00
#
_symmetry.space_group_name_H-M   'P 1'
#
loop_
_entity.id
_entity.type
_entity.pdbx_description
1 polymer ?
#
loop_
_entity_poly.entity_id
_entity_poly.type
_entity_poly.pdbx_seq_one_letter_code
_entity_poly.pdbx_strand_id
1 'polypeptide(L)'
;LRSRGLGDVYKRQDRRSPTYWQENLFSNHYIWNTPLSKENETRFEVKFSVPDFAFEAGAWQGVVSDKIYYASDSNVAQHAGSVSLTSVYARKDFRLGGLHLDNRVLLQWSTDQEVVPVPLLSAFLSYYYEFWVVRDVLRLQIGLDGRYNTRYYAPGYNPALSVYYNQREVEVGNYPYMDAFVMAKWKRMRIFLKYQHVNKGLFCLLYTS
;
A
#
# COMPACT_ATOMS: atom_id res chain seq x y z
N LEU A 1 15.75 -28.14 17.80
CA LEU A 1 15.31 -27.05 16.90
C LEU A 1 14.07 -26.38 17.48
N ARG A 2 14.23 -25.27 18.19
CA ARG A 2 13.11 -24.48 18.71
C ARG A 2 12.89 -23.31 17.76
N SER A 3 12.01 -23.47 16.78
CA SER A 3 11.39 -22.34 16.09
C SER A 3 10.46 -21.64 17.08
N ARG A 4 10.84 -20.47 17.57
CA ARG A 4 9.96 -19.63 18.40
C ARG A 4 9.22 -18.70 17.46
N GLY A 5 7.97 -19.05 17.11
CA GLY A 5 7.04 -18.10 16.57
C GLY A 5 6.73 -17.05 17.64
N LEU A 6 6.84 -15.77 17.29
CA LEU A 6 6.43 -14.64 18.13
C LEU A 6 5.08 -14.17 17.61
N GLY A 7 4.08 -14.14 18.49
CA GLY A 7 2.76 -13.56 18.22
C GLY A 7 2.57 -12.29 19.03
N ASP A 8 2.19 -11.20 18.39
CA ASP A 8 1.89 -9.93 19.02
C ASP A 8 0.44 -9.52 18.72
N VAL A 9 -0.23 -8.97 19.73
CA VAL A 9 -1.59 -8.44 19.61
C VAL A 9 -1.58 -6.99 20.07
N TYR A 10 -2.04 -6.10 19.20
CA TYR A 10 -2.10 -4.67 19.47
C TYR A 10 -3.53 -4.16 19.38
N LYS A 11 -3.88 -3.26 20.30
CA LYS A 11 -5.07 -2.41 20.23
C LYS A 11 -4.63 -0.95 20.24
N ARG A 12 -5.12 -0.17 19.31
CA ARG A 12 -4.91 1.27 19.24
C ARG A 12 -6.24 1.98 19.11
N GLN A 13 -6.38 3.10 19.81
CA GLN A 13 -7.50 4.01 19.67
C GLN A 13 -6.96 5.41 19.45
N ASP A 14 -7.43 6.05 18.39
CA ASP A 14 -7.10 7.43 18.03
C ASP A 14 -8.39 8.23 17.91
N ARG A 15 -8.32 9.48 18.35
CA ARG A 15 -9.37 10.47 18.13
C ARG A 15 -8.78 11.68 17.45
N ARG A 16 -9.31 12.02 16.26
CA ARG A 16 -8.80 13.12 15.44
C ARG A 16 -9.85 14.21 15.34
N SER A 17 -9.46 15.43 15.64
CA SER A 17 -10.29 16.60 15.34
C SER A 17 -10.14 16.95 13.86
N PRO A 18 -11.19 17.41 13.19
CA PRO A 18 -11.08 17.97 11.86
C PRO A 18 -10.10 19.15 11.87
N THR A 19 -9.46 19.38 10.75
CA THR A 19 -8.59 20.55 10.58
C THR A 19 -9.44 21.77 10.25
N TYR A 20 -8.93 22.96 10.53
CA TYR A 20 -9.61 24.21 10.19
C TYR A 20 -10.04 24.27 8.71
N TRP A 21 -9.16 23.82 7.80
CA TRP A 21 -9.42 23.81 6.37
C TRP A 21 -10.47 22.77 5.93
N GLN A 22 -10.68 21.73 6.71
CA GLN A 22 -11.79 20.79 6.49
C GLN A 22 -13.13 21.36 6.90
N GLU A 23 -13.16 22.22 7.93
CA GLU A 23 -14.40 22.85 8.38
C GLU A 23 -14.70 24.15 7.64
N ASN A 24 -13.64 24.93 7.31
CA ASN A 24 -13.78 26.27 6.75
C ASN A 24 -12.82 26.45 5.58
N LEU A 25 -13.36 26.65 4.40
CA LEU A 25 -12.60 27.01 3.21
C LEU A 25 -13.30 28.12 2.44
N PHE A 26 -12.54 29.11 2.04
CA PHE A 26 -12.96 30.14 1.14
C PHE A 26 -11.92 30.34 0.04
N SER A 27 -12.23 29.87 -1.16
CA SER A 27 -11.39 30.03 -2.34
C SER A 27 -12.22 30.37 -3.58
N ASN A 28 -11.58 30.62 -4.72
CA ASN A 28 -12.27 31.01 -5.95
C ASN A 28 -13.30 29.99 -6.47
N HIS A 29 -13.08 28.70 -6.20
CA HIS A 29 -13.90 27.61 -6.74
C HIS A 29 -14.54 26.72 -5.68
N TYR A 30 -14.05 26.81 -4.44
CA TYR A 30 -14.49 25.95 -3.34
C TYR A 30 -14.78 26.81 -2.12
N ILE A 31 -16.01 26.72 -1.65
CA ILE A 31 -16.46 27.47 -0.47
C ILE A 31 -17.28 26.50 0.40
N TRP A 32 -16.83 26.29 1.63
CA TRP A 32 -17.61 25.59 2.64
C TRP A 32 -17.37 26.11 4.03
N ASN A 33 -18.38 25.98 4.85
CA ASN A 33 -18.35 26.22 6.29
C ASN A 33 -19.24 25.14 6.91
N THR A 34 -18.65 23.99 7.21
CA THR A 34 -19.38 22.80 7.64
C THR A 34 -18.81 22.33 8.98
N PRO A 35 -19.61 22.34 10.05
CA PRO A 35 -19.19 21.78 11.33
C PRO A 35 -19.03 20.27 11.17
N LEU A 36 -17.86 19.76 11.56
CA LEU A 36 -17.54 18.34 11.46
C LEU A 36 -17.34 17.73 12.86
N SER A 37 -17.77 16.49 13.02
CA SER A 37 -17.51 15.72 14.23
C SER A 37 -16.09 15.16 14.22
N LYS A 38 -15.57 14.80 15.40
CA LYS A 38 -14.26 14.17 15.51
C LYS A 38 -14.32 12.73 15.02
N GLU A 39 -13.35 12.35 14.20
CA GLU A 39 -13.14 10.95 13.82
C GLU A 39 -12.67 10.14 15.04
N ASN A 40 -13.22 8.95 15.21
CA ASN A 40 -12.76 7.98 16.21
C ASN A 40 -12.34 6.72 15.48
N GLU A 41 -11.07 6.34 15.63
CA GLU A 41 -10.50 5.13 15.06
C GLU A 41 -10.16 4.13 16.15
N THR A 42 -10.63 2.90 16.01
CA THR A 42 -10.17 1.77 16.81
C THR A 42 -9.59 0.72 15.91
N ARG A 43 -8.35 0.31 16.17
CA ARG A 43 -7.63 -0.70 15.40
C ARG A 43 -7.20 -1.85 16.27
N PHE A 44 -7.43 -3.07 15.78
CA PHE A 44 -6.92 -4.32 16.31
C PHE A 44 -5.97 -4.93 15.30
N GLU A 45 -4.84 -5.43 15.77
CA GLU A 45 -3.85 -6.08 14.93
C GLU A 45 -3.32 -7.33 15.62
N VAL A 46 -3.22 -8.41 14.86
CA VAL A 46 -2.58 -9.66 15.26
C VAL A 46 -1.47 -9.95 14.28
N LYS A 47 -0.27 -10.16 14.78
CA LYS A 47 0.91 -10.46 13.98
C LYS A 47 1.55 -11.75 14.47
N PHE A 48 1.93 -12.61 13.53
CA PHE A 48 2.68 -13.84 13.75
C PHE A 48 3.96 -13.81 12.92
N SER A 49 5.09 -14.11 13.53
CA SER A 49 6.39 -14.10 12.86
C SER A 49 7.21 -15.34 13.23
N VAL A 50 7.80 -15.97 12.23
CA VAL A 50 8.75 -17.09 12.38
C VAL A 50 10.04 -16.73 11.68
N PRO A 51 10.99 -16.06 12.39
CA PRO A 51 12.22 -15.53 11.80
C PRO A 51 13.08 -16.58 11.12
N ASP A 52 13.19 -17.78 11.70
CA ASP A 52 13.97 -18.90 11.15
C ASP A 52 13.50 -19.34 9.75
N PHE A 53 12.21 -19.17 9.49
CA PHE A 53 11.60 -19.46 8.19
C PHE A 53 11.42 -18.21 7.31
N ALA A 54 11.89 -17.05 7.77
CA ALA A 54 11.63 -15.75 7.12
C ALA A 54 10.16 -15.60 6.70
N PHE A 55 9.25 -15.96 7.62
CA PHE A 55 7.81 -15.91 7.42
C PHE A 55 7.17 -14.95 8.42
N GLU A 56 6.28 -14.12 7.91
CA GLU A 56 5.45 -13.22 8.69
C GLU A 56 4.03 -13.22 8.12
N ALA A 57 3.04 -13.29 8.98
CA ALA A 57 1.63 -13.13 8.62
C ALA A 57 0.91 -12.33 9.70
N GLY A 58 -0.13 -11.65 9.32
CA GLY A 58 -0.94 -10.91 10.27
C GLY A 58 -2.29 -10.52 9.68
N ALA A 59 -3.14 -10.05 10.56
CA ALA A 59 -4.42 -9.49 10.21
C ALA A 59 -4.67 -8.25 11.08
N TRP A 60 -5.31 -7.25 10.51
CA TRP A 60 -5.77 -6.12 11.28
C TRP A 60 -7.17 -5.68 10.82
N GLN A 61 -7.91 -5.13 11.75
CA GLN A 61 -9.20 -4.50 11.52
C GLN A 61 -9.22 -3.13 12.14
N GLY A 62 -9.52 -2.13 11.34
CA GLY A 62 -9.77 -0.75 11.76
C GLY A 62 -11.24 -0.43 11.61
N VAL A 63 -11.82 0.20 12.62
CA VAL A 63 -13.18 0.77 12.57
C VAL A 63 -13.05 2.26 12.79
N VAL A 64 -13.54 3.04 11.84
CA VAL A 64 -13.52 4.50 11.89
C VAL A 64 -14.94 5.00 11.91
N SER A 65 -15.32 5.71 12.97
CA SER A 65 -16.61 6.41 13.07
C SER A 65 -16.43 7.86 12.63
N ASP A 66 -17.47 8.41 12.01
CA ASP A 66 -17.52 9.80 11.55
C ASP A 66 -16.35 10.15 10.61
N LYS A 67 -16.01 9.24 9.69
CA LYS A 67 -14.90 9.40 8.74
C LYS A 67 -15.07 10.64 7.89
N ILE A 68 -14.07 11.53 7.91
CA ILE A 68 -13.99 12.71 7.06
C ILE A 68 -13.24 12.34 5.77
N TYR A 69 -13.81 12.68 4.63
CA TYR A 69 -13.21 12.42 3.31
C TYR A 69 -13.60 13.53 2.32
N TYR A 70 -12.94 13.57 1.18
CA TYR A 70 -13.33 14.44 0.07
C TYR A 70 -14.12 13.62 -0.95
N ALA A 71 -15.34 14.05 -1.24
CA ALA A 71 -16.24 13.39 -2.18
C ALA A 71 -15.81 13.60 -3.64
N SER A 72 -16.54 13.02 -4.59
CA SER A 72 -16.20 13.08 -6.02
C SER A 72 -16.14 14.49 -6.60
N ASP A 73 -16.85 15.43 -6.01
CA ASP A 73 -16.83 16.87 -6.33
C ASP A 73 -15.69 17.62 -5.63
N SER A 74 -14.82 16.92 -4.92
CA SER A 74 -13.75 17.45 -4.07
C SER A 74 -14.21 18.27 -2.88
N ASN A 75 -15.51 18.29 -2.56
CA ASN A 75 -16.01 18.89 -1.34
C ASN A 75 -15.75 17.97 -0.13
N VAL A 76 -15.57 18.59 1.04
CA VAL A 76 -15.45 17.83 2.28
C VAL A 76 -16.80 17.19 2.63
N ALA A 77 -16.75 15.92 3.01
CA ALA A 77 -17.89 15.15 3.48
C ALA A 77 -17.54 14.37 4.73
N GLN A 78 -18.53 14.05 5.53
CA GLN A 78 -18.38 13.19 6.71
C GLN A 78 -19.37 12.03 6.61
N HIS A 79 -18.85 10.82 6.74
CA HIS A 79 -19.64 9.61 6.71
C HIS A 79 -20.44 9.49 8.02
N ALA A 80 -21.77 9.35 7.91
CA ALA A 80 -22.61 9.11 9.07
C ALA A 80 -22.53 7.64 9.48
N GLY A 81 -21.87 7.38 10.59
CA GLY A 81 -21.70 6.01 11.14
C GLY A 81 -20.25 5.52 11.10
N SER A 82 -20.09 4.22 10.99
CA SER A 82 -18.77 3.57 11.08
C SER A 82 -18.43 2.81 9.79
N VAL A 83 -17.21 3.02 9.31
CA VAL A 83 -16.60 2.25 8.22
C VAL A 83 -15.55 1.32 8.80
N SER A 84 -15.58 0.07 8.39
CA SER A 84 -14.60 -0.93 8.81
C SER A 84 -13.70 -1.31 7.63
N LEU A 85 -12.40 -1.34 7.88
CA LEU A 85 -11.39 -1.84 6.96
C LEU A 85 -10.71 -3.05 7.60
N THR A 86 -10.75 -4.18 6.92
CA THR A 86 -10.09 -5.40 7.34
C THR A 86 -8.98 -5.75 6.37
N SER A 87 -7.84 -6.19 6.89
CA SER A 87 -6.69 -6.59 6.08
C SER A 87 -6.04 -7.84 6.64
N VAL A 88 -5.64 -8.73 5.74
CA VAL A 88 -4.84 -9.92 6.04
C VAL A 88 -3.60 -9.89 5.15
N TYR A 89 -2.44 -10.08 5.72
CA TYR A 89 -1.21 -10.07 4.96
C TYR A 89 -0.33 -11.27 5.28
N ALA A 90 0.47 -11.65 4.30
CA ALA A 90 1.52 -12.64 4.46
C ALA A 90 2.78 -12.20 3.71
N ARG A 91 3.93 -12.46 4.32
CA ARG A 91 5.25 -12.27 3.73
C ARG A 91 6.08 -13.54 3.89
N LYS A 92 6.73 -13.95 2.82
CA LYS A 92 7.64 -15.09 2.81
C LYS A 92 8.84 -14.81 1.91
N ASP A 93 10.04 -14.92 2.46
CA ASP A 93 11.28 -14.92 1.70
C ASP A 93 11.80 -16.37 1.61
N PHE A 94 11.86 -16.90 0.39
CA PHE A 94 12.51 -18.19 0.09
C PHE A 94 13.93 -17.93 -0.35
N ARG A 95 14.89 -18.65 0.26
CA ARG A 95 16.32 -18.55 -0.03
C ARG A 95 16.85 -19.89 -0.46
N LEU A 96 17.30 -19.96 -1.70
CA LEU A 96 17.83 -21.17 -2.35
C LEU A 96 19.24 -20.85 -2.89
N GLY A 97 20.24 -20.98 -2.03
CA GLY A 97 21.60 -20.54 -2.34
C GLY A 97 21.65 -19.02 -2.59
N GLY A 98 22.00 -18.62 -3.81
CA GLY A 98 22.00 -17.20 -4.21
C GLY A 98 20.65 -16.66 -4.68
N LEU A 99 19.64 -17.52 -4.86
CA LEU A 99 18.30 -17.11 -5.30
C LEU A 99 17.45 -16.70 -4.11
N HIS A 100 16.85 -15.50 -4.20
CA HIS A 100 15.93 -14.94 -3.22
C HIS A 100 14.58 -14.67 -3.88
N LEU A 101 13.49 -15.10 -3.23
CA LEU A 101 12.12 -14.92 -3.68
C LEU A 101 11.32 -14.28 -2.53
N ASP A 102 11.34 -12.95 -2.43
CA ASP A 102 10.52 -12.19 -1.43
C ASP A 102 9.10 -12.02 -1.99
N ASN A 103 8.15 -12.62 -1.30
CA ASN A 103 6.74 -12.59 -1.64
C ASN A 103 5.97 -11.86 -0.54
N ARG A 104 5.16 -10.88 -0.91
CA ARG A 104 4.27 -10.14 -0.03
C ARG A 104 2.90 -10.08 -0.65
N VAL A 105 1.90 -10.50 0.09
CA VAL A 105 0.51 -10.50 -0.33
C VAL A 105 -0.32 -9.80 0.74
N LEU A 106 -1.22 -8.95 0.31
CA LEU A 106 -2.17 -8.24 1.14
C LEU A 106 -3.57 -8.42 0.56
N LEU A 107 -4.48 -8.96 1.35
CA LEU A 107 -5.91 -8.97 1.10
C LEU A 107 -6.56 -7.93 2.00
N GLN A 108 -7.43 -7.10 1.44
CA GLN A 108 -8.09 -6.05 2.20
C GLN A 108 -9.47 -5.75 1.64
N TRP A 109 -10.40 -5.41 2.50
CA TRP A 109 -11.74 -5.00 2.11
C TRP A 109 -12.32 -3.99 3.09
N SER A 110 -13.04 -3.05 2.52
CA SER A 110 -13.77 -2.01 3.24
C SER A 110 -15.26 -2.34 3.22
N THR A 111 -15.96 -2.01 4.30
CA THR A 111 -17.44 -2.09 4.34
C THR A 111 -18.09 -1.01 3.47
N ASP A 112 -17.36 0.09 3.20
CA ASP A 112 -17.79 1.15 2.31
C ASP A 112 -16.64 1.60 1.41
N GLN A 113 -16.70 1.17 0.15
CA GLN A 113 -15.70 1.48 -0.87
C GLN A 113 -15.85 2.92 -1.42
N GLU A 114 -16.94 3.62 -1.11
CA GLU A 114 -17.09 5.04 -1.47
C GLU A 114 -16.28 5.93 -0.55
N VAL A 115 -16.22 5.54 0.73
CA VAL A 115 -15.52 6.30 1.77
C VAL A 115 -14.06 5.88 1.87
N VAL A 116 -13.79 4.58 1.80
CA VAL A 116 -12.43 4.00 1.90
C VAL A 116 -12.20 3.04 0.73
N PRO A 117 -11.86 3.56 -0.47
CA PRO A 117 -11.58 2.73 -1.64
C PRO A 117 -10.24 2.00 -1.50
N VAL A 118 -10.26 0.67 -1.59
CA VAL A 118 -9.06 -0.16 -1.50
C VAL A 118 -9.13 -1.33 -2.49
N PRO A 119 -7.99 -1.75 -3.08
CA PRO A 119 -7.97 -2.97 -3.87
C PRO A 119 -8.13 -4.20 -2.97
N LEU A 120 -8.89 -5.20 -3.44
CA LEU A 120 -9.09 -6.45 -2.70
C LEU A 120 -7.77 -7.20 -2.47
N LEU A 121 -6.93 -7.27 -3.49
CA LEU A 121 -5.63 -7.95 -3.46
C LEU A 121 -4.54 -7.00 -3.91
N SER A 122 -3.46 -6.93 -3.13
CA SER A 122 -2.20 -6.33 -3.51
C SER A 122 -1.08 -7.35 -3.35
N ALA A 123 -0.22 -7.49 -4.34
CA ALA A 123 0.93 -8.37 -4.30
C ALA A 123 2.21 -7.60 -4.67
N PHE A 124 3.27 -7.90 -3.95
CA PHE A 124 4.62 -7.47 -4.28
C PHE A 124 5.54 -8.67 -4.27
N LEU A 125 6.28 -8.85 -5.37
CA LEU A 125 7.22 -9.93 -5.58
C LEU A 125 8.57 -9.31 -5.90
N SER A 126 9.64 -9.76 -5.22
CA SER A 126 11.01 -9.35 -5.53
C SER A 126 11.87 -10.58 -5.66
N TYR A 127 12.22 -10.93 -6.88
CA TYR A 127 12.98 -12.13 -7.22
C TYR A 127 14.33 -11.74 -7.75
N TYR A 128 15.39 -12.12 -7.05
CA TYR A 128 16.74 -11.78 -7.45
C TYR A 128 17.74 -12.89 -7.18
N TYR A 129 18.78 -12.89 -7.99
CA TYR A 129 19.92 -13.76 -7.81
C TYR A 129 21.14 -12.95 -7.37
N GLU A 130 21.79 -13.43 -6.29
CA GLU A 130 22.92 -12.78 -5.67
C GLU A 130 24.15 -13.65 -5.79
N PHE A 131 25.26 -13.08 -6.28
CA PHE A 131 26.50 -13.79 -6.48
C PHE A 131 27.74 -12.89 -6.36
N TRP A 132 28.86 -13.50 -6.07
CA TRP A 132 30.16 -12.84 -6.06
C TRP A 132 30.76 -12.87 -7.46
N VAL A 133 31.06 -11.70 -8.04
CA VAL A 133 31.87 -11.57 -9.27
C VAL A 133 33.34 -11.65 -8.90
N VAL A 134 33.74 -10.94 -7.82
CA VAL A 134 35.06 -11.05 -7.22
C VAL A 134 34.83 -11.24 -5.73
N ARG A 135 35.30 -12.37 -5.21
CA ARG A 135 35.09 -12.77 -3.80
C ARG A 135 35.53 -11.65 -2.86
N ASP A 136 34.67 -11.32 -1.91
CA ASP A 136 34.85 -10.29 -0.88
C ASP A 136 35.06 -8.84 -1.42
N VAL A 137 35.06 -8.64 -2.73
CA VAL A 137 35.26 -7.32 -3.37
C VAL A 137 34.03 -6.82 -4.09
N LEU A 138 33.47 -7.64 -4.99
CA LEU A 138 32.33 -7.24 -5.83
C LEU A 138 31.23 -8.29 -5.78
N ARG A 139 30.09 -7.90 -5.23
CA ARG A 139 28.88 -8.70 -5.15
C ARG A 139 27.79 -8.07 -6.00
N LEU A 140 27.14 -8.85 -6.84
CA LEU A 140 26.02 -8.41 -7.67
C LEU A 140 24.73 -9.07 -7.21
N GLN A 141 23.64 -8.30 -7.37
CA GLN A 141 22.27 -8.79 -7.33
C GLN A 141 21.60 -8.34 -8.62
N ILE A 142 20.97 -9.28 -9.31
CA ILE A 142 20.20 -9.02 -10.53
C ILE A 142 18.80 -9.58 -10.29
N GLY A 143 17.77 -8.78 -10.52
CA GLY A 143 16.42 -9.21 -10.20
C GLY A 143 15.31 -8.45 -10.88
N LEU A 144 14.10 -8.91 -10.58
CA LEU A 144 12.84 -8.35 -11.02
C LEU A 144 11.95 -8.07 -9.81
N ASP A 145 11.36 -6.89 -9.78
CA ASP A 145 10.28 -6.53 -8.88
C ASP A 145 8.95 -6.58 -9.62
N GLY A 146 7.97 -7.27 -9.08
CA GLY A 146 6.60 -7.31 -9.60
C GLY A 146 5.65 -6.66 -8.60
N ARG A 147 4.71 -5.84 -9.09
CA ARG A 147 3.62 -5.26 -8.30
C ARG A 147 2.30 -5.49 -9.01
N TYR A 148 1.31 -5.93 -8.27
CA TYR A 148 -0.02 -6.16 -8.80
C TYR A 148 -1.07 -5.70 -7.78
N ASN A 149 -2.11 -5.05 -8.27
CA ASN A 149 -3.32 -4.74 -7.51
C ASN A 149 -4.54 -5.15 -8.33
N THR A 150 -5.57 -5.67 -7.69
CA THR A 150 -6.89 -5.80 -8.31
C THR A 150 -7.47 -4.43 -8.62
N ARG A 151 -8.46 -4.39 -9.52
CA ARG A 151 -9.15 -3.14 -9.87
C ARG A 151 -9.80 -2.50 -8.66
N TYR A 152 -9.70 -1.19 -8.58
CA TYR A 152 -10.40 -0.35 -7.62
C TYR A 152 -10.40 1.11 -8.11
N TYR A 153 -11.26 1.93 -7.54
CA TYR A 153 -11.28 3.37 -7.79
C TYR A 153 -10.24 4.06 -6.91
N ALA A 154 -9.06 4.32 -7.43
CA ALA A 154 -8.07 5.06 -6.68
C ALA A 154 -8.50 6.51 -6.50
N PRO A 155 -8.22 7.14 -5.34
CA PRO A 155 -8.50 8.55 -5.14
C PRO A 155 -7.84 9.42 -6.20
N GLY A 156 -8.61 10.36 -6.76
CA GLY A 156 -8.09 11.40 -7.64
C GLY A 156 -7.36 12.48 -6.84
N TYR A 157 -6.53 13.28 -7.49
CA TYR A 157 -5.83 14.40 -6.86
C TYR A 157 -6.36 15.71 -7.39
N ASN A 158 -6.80 16.60 -6.49
CA ASN A 158 -7.21 17.96 -6.83
C ASN A 158 -6.08 18.94 -6.51
N PRO A 159 -5.38 19.49 -7.52
CA PRO A 159 -4.25 20.39 -7.30
C PRO A 159 -4.65 21.74 -6.70
N ALA A 160 -5.88 22.22 -6.94
CA ALA A 160 -6.37 23.48 -6.41
C ALA A 160 -6.55 23.45 -4.89
N LEU A 161 -6.90 22.28 -4.36
CA LEU A 161 -7.08 22.07 -2.92
C LEU A 161 -5.88 21.34 -2.28
N SER A 162 -4.98 20.78 -3.09
CA SER A 162 -3.88 19.90 -2.66
C SER A 162 -4.36 18.70 -1.83
N VAL A 163 -5.51 18.13 -2.20
CA VAL A 163 -6.11 16.98 -1.51
C VAL A 163 -6.40 15.82 -2.46
N TYR A 164 -6.46 14.64 -1.90
CA TYR A 164 -7.00 13.47 -2.59
C TYR A 164 -8.50 13.37 -2.31
N TYR A 165 -9.28 13.12 -3.38
CA TYR A 165 -10.75 12.96 -3.31
C TYR A 165 -11.15 11.59 -3.86
N ASN A 166 -12.25 11.05 -3.33
CA ASN A 166 -12.78 9.77 -3.78
C ASN A 166 -13.54 9.98 -5.10
N GLN A 167 -13.15 9.24 -6.13
CA GLN A 167 -13.73 9.30 -7.46
C GLN A 167 -14.20 7.90 -7.90
N ARG A 168 -15.11 7.85 -8.88
CA ARG A 168 -15.65 6.62 -9.47
C ARG A 168 -15.61 6.62 -11.00
N GLU A 169 -14.82 7.49 -11.58
CA GLU A 169 -14.72 7.64 -13.03
C GLU A 169 -13.67 6.73 -13.61
N VAL A 170 -12.52 6.60 -12.92
CA VAL A 170 -11.35 5.86 -13.40
C VAL A 170 -11.00 4.73 -12.46
N GLU A 171 -11.16 3.50 -12.93
CA GLU A 171 -10.63 2.31 -12.27
C GLU A 171 -9.15 2.12 -12.61
N VAL A 172 -8.35 1.81 -11.61
CA VAL A 172 -6.93 1.43 -11.78
C VAL A 172 -6.68 0.05 -11.23
N GLY A 173 -5.61 -0.58 -11.69
CA GLY A 173 -5.22 -1.92 -11.25
C GLY A 173 -5.40 -2.98 -12.34
N ASN A 174 -5.37 -4.25 -11.93
CA ASN A 174 -5.44 -5.43 -12.81
C ASN A 174 -4.33 -5.47 -13.87
N TYR A 175 -3.21 -4.82 -13.58
CA TYR A 175 -2.03 -4.78 -14.42
C TYR A 175 -0.78 -5.06 -13.59
N PRO A 176 0.04 -6.07 -13.95
CA PRO A 176 1.30 -6.33 -13.27
C PRO A 176 2.37 -5.34 -13.73
N TYR A 177 2.83 -4.48 -12.85
CA TYR A 177 4.00 -3.64 -13.08
C TYR A 177 5.26 -4.43 -12.76
N MET A 178 6.16 -4.51 -13.74
CA MET A 178 7.43 -5.22 -13.58
C MET A 178 8.60 -4.26 -13.78
N ASP A 179 9.54 -4.28 -12.84
CA ASP A 179 10.76 -3.50 -12.89
C ASP A 179 11.96 -4.45 -12.86
N ALA A 180 12.98 -4.17 -13.63
CA ALA A 180 14.27 -4.88 -13.56
C ALA A 180 15.28 -4.05 -12.79
N PHE A 181 16.12 -4.69 -11.99
CA PHE A 181 17.15 -3.99 -11.24
C PHE A 181 18.47 -4.75 -11.20
N VAL A 182 19.54 -3.98 -11.05
CA VAL A 182 20.88 -4.48 -10.77
C VAL A 182 21.43 -3.69 -9.59
N MET A 183 21.92 -4.39 -8.59
CA MET A 183 22.64 -3.81 -7.47
C MET A 183 24.05 -4.37 -7.41
N ALA A 184 25.05 -3.48 -7.37
CA ALA A 184 26.44 -3.82 -7.21
C ALA A 184 26.96 -3.32 -5.86
N LYS A 185 27.50 -4.20 -5.04
CA LYS A 185 28.25 -3.85 -3.83
C LYS A 185 29.74 -4.03 -4.09
N TRP A 186 30.46 -2.91 -4.23
CA TRP A 186 31.90 -2.89 -4.42
C TRP A 186 32.58 -2.32 -3.19
N LYS A 187 33.16 -3.21 -2.39
CA LYS A 187 33.73 -2.85 -1.07
C LYS A 187 32.73 -2.05 -0.21
N ARG A 188 32.93 -0.73 -0.05
CA ARG A 188 32.08 0.18 0.73
C ARG A 188 31.01 0.89 -0.11
N MET A 189 31.15 0.85 -1.44
CA MET A 189 30.22 1.52 -2.36
C MET A 189 29.08 0.57 -2.74
N ARG A 190 27.89 1.13 -2.89
CA ARG A 190 26.72 0.43 -3.45
C ARG A 190 26.19 1.25 -4.63
N ILE A 191 26.00 0.59 -5.75
CA ILE A 191 25.42 1.16 -6.96
C ILE A 191 24.12 0.41 -7.21
N PHE A 192 23.04 1.14 -7.42
CA PHE A 192 21.74 0.58 -7.74
C PHE A 192 21.23 1.20 -9.02
N LEU A 193 20.87 0.35 -9.98
CA LEU A 193 20.25 0.72 -11.25
C LEU A 193 18.91 0.01 -11.34
N LYS A 194 17.85 0.74 -11.69
CA LYS A 194 16.52 0.19 -11.85
C LYS A 194 15.91 0.70 -13.14
N TYR A 195 15.45 -0.24 -13.96
CA TYR A 195 14.67 0.04 -15.15
C TYR A 195 13.21 -0.28 -14.84
N GLN A 196 12.37 0.75 -14.80
CA GLN A 196 10.98 0.64 -14.43
C GLN A 196 10.12 0.24 -15.61
N HIS A 197 9.07 -0.54 -15.33
CA HIS A 197 8.03 -0.90 -16.28
C HIS A 197 8.57 -1.63 -17.52
N VAL A 198 9.43 -2.65 -17.33
CA VAL A 198 10.03 -3.44 -18.41
C VAL A 198 9.00 -4.15 -19.27
N ASN A 199 7.79 -4.37 -18.75
CA ASN A 199 6.67 -5.00 -19.46
C ASN A 199 5.74 -4.00 -20.17
N LYS A 200 6.15 -2.73 -20.34
CA LYS A 200 5.37 -1.74 -21.08
C LYS A 200 5.14 -2.23 -22.52
N GLY A 201 3.86 -2.34 -22.90
CA GLY A 201 3.45 -2.81 -24.23
C GLY A 201 3.32 -4.33 -24.40
N LEU A 202 3.72 -5.15 -23.41
CA LEU A 202 3.48 -6.60 -23.45
C LEU A 202 2.02 -6.95 -23.10
N PHE A 203 1.38 -6.14 -22.28
CA PHE A 203 -0.04 -6.24 -21.98
C PHE A 203 -0.70 -4.97 -22.48
N CYS A 204 -1.68 -5.12 -23.38
CA CYS A 204 -2.45 -3.98 -23.89
C CYS A 204 -3.17 -3.32 -22.72
N LEU A 205 -2.70 -2.16 -22.28
CA LEU A 205 -3.47 -1.27 -21.44
C LEU A 205 -4.60 -0.73 -22.32
N LEU A 206 -5.74 -1.40 -22.30
CA LEU A 206 -6.97 -0.80 -22.79
C LEU A 206 -7.33 0.33 -21.80
N TYR A 207 -6.71 1.47 -21.98
CA TYR A 207 -7.31 2.72 -21.58
C TYR A 207 -8.49 2.94 -22.52
N THR A 208 -9.66 2.48 -22.10
CA THR A 208 -10.89 3.01 -22.66
C THR A 208 -11.02 4.41 -22.08
N SER A 209 -10.77 5.37 -22.97
CA SER A 209 -11.15 6.78 -22.85
C SER A 209 -12.65 6.90 -22.54
#